data_1e5badb33b0daabf3370880f63a8ada9
#
_entry.id   1e5badb33b0daabf3370880f63a8ada9
#
_cell.length_a   1.000
_cell.length_b   1.000
_cell.length_c   1.000
_cell.angle_alpha   90.00
_cell.angle_beta   90.00
_cell.angle_gamma   90.00
#
_symmetry.space_group_name_H-M   'P 1'
#
loop_
_entity.id
_entity.type
_entity.pdbx_description
1 polymer ?
#
loop_
_entity_poly.entity_id
_entity_poly.type
_entity_poly.pdbx_seq_one_letter_code
_entity_poly.pdbx_strand_id
1 'polypeptide(L)'
;FRNLIAALFAFIILIKSKEGFTYQKKDIPMLLLRSTFGTLGILCNFYAVDHLLVSDASMLNKLSPFFVIIFSSLFLKEKANTIQKVTVVIAFIGSLFVIKPSIHFVSNINSFIGVLGAMGAGIAYTCVRKLGQQGVAGAKIVFFFSLFSCLSVVPYLIFHFQPMTLQQIGCLLMAGLMAAGGQFSITNAYTYAPAKEISIYDYTQVIFAALLGFFLLNQVPDVYSVIGYIIIIGVAFWNFMKQKRCV
;
A
#
# COMPACT_ATOMS: atom_id res chain seq x y z
N PHE A 1 -3.73 15.80 3.98
CA PHE A 1 -4.65 15.74 2.83
C PHE A 1 -5.09 14.30 2.53
N ARG A 2 -4.17 13.38 2.21
CA ARG A 2 -4.49 11.99 1.80
C ARG A 2 -5.49 11.30 2.74
N ASN A 3 -5.17 11.21 4.03
CA ASN A 3 -6.02 10.51 5.00
C ASN A 3 -7.26 11.31 5.39
N LEU A 4 -7.20 12.65 5.35
CA LEU A 4 -8.37 13.49 5.58
C LEU A 4 -9.45 13.25 4.52
N ILE A 5 -9.07 13.24 3.25
CA ILE A 5 -9.98 12.97 2.13
C ILE A 5 -10.53 11.54 2.22
N ALA A 6 -9.69 10.54 2.54
CA ALA A 6 -10.15 9.17 2.73
C ALA A 6 -11.14 9.04 3.91
N ALA A 7 -10.92 9.78 5.01
CA ALA A 7 -11.84 9.82 6.14
C ALA A 7 -13.18 10.43 5.76
N LEU A 8 -13.19 11.56 5.00
CA LEU A 8 -14.42 12.19 4.52
C LEU A 8 -15.24 11.28 3.62
N PHE A 9 -14.60 10.62 2.65
CA PHE A 9 -15.29 9.66 1.78
C PHE A 9 -15.82 8.46 2.57
N ALA A 10 -15.01 7.90 3.48
CA ALA A 10 -15.46 6.80 4.33
C ALA A 10 -16.65 7.22 5.21
N PHE A 11 -16.63 8.42 5.77
CA PHE A 11 -17.73 8.99 6.54
C PHE A 11 -19.02 9.08 5.73
N ILE A 12 -18.94 9.63 4.50
CA ILE A 12 -20.09 9.73 3.60
C ILE A 12 -20.66 8.34 3.25
N ILE A 13 -19.77 7.36 2.98
CA ILE A 13 -20.18 5.98 2.67
C ILE A 13 -20.88 5.37 3.88
N LEU A 14 -20.36 5.54 5.10
CA LEU A 14 -20.94 4.98 6.31
C LEU A 14 -22.29 5.60 6.67
N ILE A 15 -22.49 6.91 6.42
CA ILE A 15 -23.81 7.55 6.60
C ILE A 15 -24.85 6.97 5.62
N LYS A 16 -24.44 6.74 4.36
CA LYS A 16 -25.34 6.25 3.31
C LYS A 16 -25.59 4.72 3.42
N SER A 17 -24.66 4.00 4.02
CA SER A 17 -24.78 2.56 4.22
C SER A 17 -25.54 2.23 5.50
N LYS A 18 -26.20 1.06 5.55
CA LYS A 18 -26.83 0.55 6.78
C LYS A 18 -25.80 0.06 7.82
N GLU A 19 -24.52 0.13 7.52
CA GLU A 19 -23.43 -0.40 8.34
C GLU A 19 -23.22 0.38 9.66
N GLY A 20 -23.46 1.71 9.63
CA GLY A 20 -23.27 2.60 10.79
C GLY A 20 -21.81 2.70 11.27
N PHE A 21 -21.61 3.42 12.38
CA PHE A 21 -20.29 3.67 12.99
C PHE A 21 -19.97 2.74 14.16
N THR A 22 -20.79 1.72 14.40
CA THR A 22 -20.61 0.82 15.55
C THR A 22 -19.50 -0.19 15.28
N TYR A 23 -18.54 -0.29 16.20
CA TYR A 23 -17.46 -1.26 16.18
C TYR A 23 -17.66 -2.27 17.30
N GLN A 24 -17.42 -3.55 17.04
CA GLN A 24 -17.44 -4.56 18.06
C GLN A 24 -16.15 -4.47 18.90
N LYS A 25 -16.26 -4.62 20.22
CA LYS A 25 -15.10 -4.54 21.13
C LYS A 25 -13.95 -5.50 20.73
N LYS A 26 -14.27 -6.65 20.15
CA LYS A 26 -13.31 -7.65 19.69
C LYS A 26 -12.46 -7.18 18.48
N ASP A 27 -12.97 -6.22 17.67
CA ASP A 27 -12.31 -5.75 16.46
C ASP A 27 -11.37 -4.56 16.75
N ILE A 28 -11.59 -3.85 17.86
CA ILE A 28 -10.84 -2.64 18.23
C ILE A 28 -9.32 -2.89 18.31
N PRO A 29 -8.82 -3.96 18.96
CA PRO A 29 -7.37 -4.19 19.03
C PRO A 29 -6.74 -4.36 17.63
N MET A 30 -7.43 -5.04 16.72
CA MET A 30 -6.95 -5.24 15.35
C MET A 30 -7.03 -3.97 14.52
N LEU A 31 -8.06 -3.12 14.72
CA LEU A 31 -8.16 -1.79 14.10
C LEU A 31 -7.05 -0.86 14.58
N LEU A 32 -6.73 -0.86 15.88
CA LEU A 32 -5.61 -0.10 16.44
C LEU A 32 -4.27 -0.58 15.87
N LEU A 33 -4.03 -1.89 15.86
CA LEU A 33 -2.83 -2.47 15.28
C LEU A 33 -2.66 -2.09 13.80
N ARG A 34 -3.75 -2.23 13.01
CA ARG A 34 -3.82 -1.77 11.61
C ARG A 34 -3.47 -0.30 11.48
N SER A 35 -4.03 0.55 12.34
CA SER A 35 -3.86 1.99 12.24
C SER A 35 -2.48 2.44 12.67
N THR A 36 -1.94 1.87 13.74
CA THR A 36 -0.59 2.18 14.23
C THR A 36 0.47 1.77 13.19
N PHE A 37 0.48 0.49 12.78
CA PHE A 37 1.47 0.01 11.83
C PHE A 37 1.27 0.62 10.43
N GLY A 38 0.03 0.88 10.02
CA GLY A 38 -0.25 1.57 8.79
C GLY A 38 0.26 3.02 8.78
N THR A 39 0.05 3.77 9.86
CA THR A 39 0.54 5.15 9.99
C THR A 39 2.06 5.18 10.09
N LEU A 40 2.66 4.34 10.93
CA LEU A 40 4.12 4.22 11.02
C LEU A 40 4.74 3.82 9.68
N GLY A 41 4.13 2.86 8.97
CA GLY A 41 4.58 2.44 7.65
C GLY A 41 4.59 3.58 6.63
N ILE A 42 3.55 4.43 6.64
CA ILE A 42 3.48 5.62 5.78
C ILE A 42 4.56 6.63 6.16
N LEU A 43 4.73 6.93 7.45
CA LEU A 43 5.73 7.90 7.92
C LEU A 43 7.15 7.43 7.58
N CYS A 44 7.47 6.15 7.81
CA CYS A 44 8.76 5.58 7.42
C CYS A 44 8.99 5.63 5.91
N ASN A 45 7.95 5.37 5.09
CA ASN A 45 8.05 5.46 3.64
C ASN A 45 8.29 6.90 3.17
N PHE A 46 7.59 7.90 3.74
CA PHE A 46 7.84 9.30 3.43
C PHE A 46 9.24 9.74 3.87
N TYR A 47 9.69 9.31 5.04
CA TYR A 47 11.06 9.55 5.51
C TYR A 47 12.09 8.96 4.53
N ALA A 48 11.87 7.73 4.07
CA ALA A 48 12.75 7.10 3.09
C ALA A 48 12.78 7.86 1.75
N VAL A 49 11.64 8.36 1.26
CA VAL A 49 11.55 9.18 0.04
C VAL A 49 12.28 10.52 0.19
N ASP A 50 12.30 11.09 1.38
CA ASP A 50 12.97 12.37 1.68
C ASP A 50 14.50 12.24 1.78
N HIS A 51 15.00 11.07 2.23
CA HIS A 51 16.43 10.87 2.55
C HIS A 51 17.17 9.92 1.61
N LEU A 52 16.47 9.23 0.70
CA LEU A 52 17.04 8.32 -0.29
C LEU A 52 16.68 8.76 -1.70
N LEU A 53 17.34 8.20 -2.70
CA LEU A 53 16.84 8.30 -4.07
C LEU A 53 15.43 7.72 -4.16
N VAL A 54 14.54 8.38 -4.89
CA VAL A 54 13.14 7.96 -5.04
C VAL A 54 13.02 6.52 -5.56
N SER A 55 13.95 6.10 -6.43
CA SER A 55 14.06 4.71 -6.91
C SER A 55 14.32 3.74 -5.77
N ASP A 56 15.26 4.07 -4.87
CA ASP A 56 15.65 3.20 -3.75
C ASP A 56 14.50 3.09 -2.74
N ALA A 57 13.90 4.22 -2.35
CA ALA A 57 12.73 4.24 -1.48
C ALA A 57 11.55 3.44 -2.08
N SER A 58 11.31 3.58 -3.39
CA SER A 58 10.28 2.84 -4.11
C SER A 58 10.55 1.32 -4.11
N MET A 59 11.81 0.91 -4.29
CA MET A 59 12.21 -0.50 -4.23
C MET A 59 11.98 -1.08 -2.83
N LEU A 60 12.36 -0.33 -1.79
CA LEU A 60 12.15 -0.77 -0.40
C LEU A 60 10.66 -0.94 -0.09
N ASN A 61 9.81 -0.04 -0.56
CA ASN A 61 8.35 -0.18 -0.41
C ASN A 61 7.81 -1.44 -1.11
N LYS A 62 8.39 -1.87 -2.23
CA LYS A 62 8.02 -3.11 -2.93
C LYS A 62 8.39 -4.39 -2.18
N LEU A 63 9.02 -4.30 -1.03
CA LEU A 63 9.16 -5.42 -0.11
C LEU A 63 7.86 -5.71 0.68
N SER A 64 6.91 -4.80 0.72
CA SER A 64 5.66 -4.97 1.47
C SER A 64 4.88 -6.25 1.10
N PRO A 65 4.75 -6.70 -0.16
CA PRO A 65 4.09 -7.96 -0.50
C PRO A 65 4.75 -9.20 0.15
N PHE A 66 6.07 -9.21 0.31
CA PHE A 66 6.75 -10.29 1.02
C PHE A 66 6.36 -10.33 2.49
N PHE A 67 6.36 -9.18 3.15
CA PHE A 67 5.94 -9.07 4.54
C PHE A 67 4.46 -9.44 4.74
N VAL A 68 3.58 -9.06 3.80
CA VAL A 68 2.17 -9.48 3.81
C VAL A 68 2.06 -11.00 3.79
N ILE A 69 2.78 -11.69 2.91
CA ILE A 69 2.77 -13.17 2.82
C ILE A 69 3.31 -13.80 4.10
N ILE A 70 4.41 -13.27 4.64
CA ILE A 70 5.00 -13.76 5.88
C ILE A 70 4.01 -13.63 7.04
N PHE A 71 3.48 -12.42 7.26
CA PHE A 71 2.59 -12.15 8.39
C PHE A 71 1.23 -12.81 8.24
N SER A 72 0.66 -12.90 7.03
CA SER A 72 -0.58 -13.64 6.81
C SER A 72 -0.41 -15.14 7.07
N SER A 73 0.76 -15.69 6.70
CA SER A 73 1.08 -17.09 7.02
C SER A 73 1.22 -17.33 8.54
N LEU A 74 1.87 -16.40 9.26
CA LEU A 74 2.10 -16.51 10.69
C LEU A 74 0.82 -16.29 11.51
N PHE A 75 0.08 -15.19 11.23
CA PHE A 75 -1.05 -14.78 12.05
C PHE A 75 -2.38 -15.35 11.59
N LEU A 76 -2.57 -15.55 10.28
CA LEU A 76 -3.84 -16.02 9.71
C LEU A 76 -3.80 -17.48 9.28
N LYS A 77 -2.61 -18.11 9.33
CA LYS A 77 -2.39 -19.47 8.83
C LYS A 77 -2.70 -19.62 7.33
N GLU A 78 -2.76 -18.51 6.58
CA GLU A 78 -2.96 -18.49 5.12
C GLU A 78 -1.63 -18.83 4.42
N LYS A 79 -1.23 -20.10 4.42
CA LYS A 79 0.03 -20.52 3.79
C LYS A 79 -0.01 -20.29 2.28
N ALA A 80 0.97 -19.53 1.77
CA ALA A 80 1.20 -19.40 0.34
C ALA A 80 1.83 -20.69 -0.19
N ASN A 81 1.35 -21.17 -1.34
CA ASN A 81 1.97 -22.30 -2.03
C ASN A 81 3.28 -21.85 -2.72
N THR A 82 4.09 -22.83 -3.17
CA THR A 82 5.37 -22.53 -3.81
C THR A 82 5.23 -21.64 -5.05
N ILE A 83 4.17 -21.82 -5.83
CA ILE A 83 3.90 -21.02 -7.01
C ILE A 83 3.69 -19.54 -6.63
N GLN A 84 2.86 -19.28 -5.62
CA GLN A 84 2.60 -17.92 -5.14
C GLN A 84 3.86 -17.21 -4.61
N LYS A 85 4.72 -17.96 -3.89
CA LYS A 85 6.02 -17.42 -3.42
C LYS A 85 6.92 -17.08 -4.60
N VAL A 86 7.06 -17.99 -5.56
CA VAL A 86 7.90 -17.79 -6.75
C VAL A 86 7.37 -16.64 -7.60
N THR A 87 6.06 -16.52 -7.81
CA THR A 87 5.48 -15.43 -8.60
C THR A 87 5.73 -14.05 -7.95
N VAL A 88 5.66 -13.93 -6.62
CA VAL A 88 5.98 -12.68 -5.93
C VAL A 88 7.46 -12.32 -6.08
N VAL A 89 8.37 -13.30 -6.00
CA VAL A 89 9.81 -13.07 -6.23
C VAL A 89 10.07 -12.60 -7.66
N ILE A 90 9.46 -13.26 -8.66
CA ILE A 90 9.65 -12.87 -10.06
C ILE A 90 9.06 -11.47 -10.33
N ALA A 91 7.89 -11.14 -9.78
CA ALA A 91 7.29 -9.82 -9.89
C ALA A 91 8.17 -8.73 -9.24
N PHE A 92 8.79 -9.04 -8.10
CA PHE A 92 9.76 -8.15 -7.47
C PHE A 92 10.98 -7.92 -8.37
N ILE A 93 11.57 -9.00 -8.93
CA ILE A 93 12.68 -8.87 -9.88
C ILE A 93 12.27 -8.00 -11.07
N GLY A 94 11.07 -8.22 -11.65
CA GLY A 94 10.54 -7.35 -12.70
C GLY A 94 10.45 -5.90 -12.29
N SER A 95 10.05 -5.60 -11.03
CA SER A 95 10.02 -4.23 -10.52
C SER A 95 11.40 -3.60 -10.39
N LEU A 96 12.44 -4.38 -10.09
CA LEU A 96 13.83 -3.87 -10.03
C LEU A 96 14.33 -3.40 -11.40
N PHE A 97 13.95 -4.05 -12.49
CA PHE A 97 14.29 -3.60 -13.85
C PHE A 97 13.69 -2.22 -14.17
N VAL A 98 12.52 -1.90 -13.63
CA VAL A 98 11.86 -0.61 -13.83
C VAL A 98 12.40 0.45 -12.90
N ILE A 99 12.54 0.13 -11.61
CA ILE A 99 12.90 1.07 -10.54
C ILE A 99 14.39 1.41 -10.58
N LYS A 100 15.26 0.45 -10.96
CA LYS A 100 16.73 0.60 -11.06
C LYS A 100 17.35 1.22 -9.81
N PRO A 101 17.25 0.55 -8.65
CA PRO A 101 17.79 1.05 -7.40
C PRO A 101 19.31 1.24 -7.49
N SER A 102 19.85 2.18 -6.72
CA SER A 102 21.30 2.38 -6.60
C SER A 102 21.91 1.27 -5.74
N ILE A 103 23.20 0.98 -5.95
CA ILE A 103 23.92 -0.02 -5.14
C ILE A 103 24.26 0.53 -3.73
N HIS A 104 24.27 1.86 -3.58
CA HIS A 104 24.69 2.52 -2.34
C HIS A 104 23.64 2.51 -1.21
N PHE A 105 22.41 2.07 -1.48
CA PHE A 105 21.36 2.10 -0.46
C PHE A 105 21.59 1.09 0.68
N VAL A 106 22.34 0.01 0.44
CA VAL A 106 22.48 -1.12 1.38
C VAL A 106 23.16 -0.73 2.69
N SER A 107 24.08 0.23 2.66
CA SER A 107 24.85 0.69 3.83
C SER A 107 24.24 1.87 4.57
N ASN A 108 23.09 2.38 4.13
CA ASN A 108 22.49 3.58 4.70
C ASN A 108 21.42 3.22 5.75
N ILE A 109 21.52 3.81 6.95
CA ILE A 109 20.53 3.66 8.03
C ILE A 109 19.12 4.05 7.58
N ASN A 110 18.99 5.00 6.64
CA ASN A 110 17.71 5.43 6.10
C ASN A 110 17.00 4.31 5.32
N SER A 111 17.77 3.40 4.72
CA SER A 111 17.23 2.21 4.04
C SER A 111 16.57 1.25 5.01
N PHE A 112 17.12 1.11 6.21
CA PHE A 112 16.49 0.30 7.25
C PHE A 112 15.12 0.86 7.66
N ILE A 113 14.98 2.20 7.73
CA ILE A 113 13.69 2.85 7.98
C ILE A 113 12.70 2.55 6.85
N GLY A 114 13.17 2.55 5.59
CA GLY A 114 12.35 2.15 4.43
C GLY A 114 11.85 0.69 4.53
N VAL A 115 12.71 -0.24 4.96
CA VAL A 115 12.32 -1.64 5.21
C VAL A 115 11.29 -1.74 6.36
N LEU A 116 11.48 -0.99 7.44
CA LEU A 116 10.49 -0.92 8.53
C LEU A 116 9.14 -0.38 8.03
N GLY A 117 9.16 0.57 7.08
CA GLY A 117 7.97 1.06 6.42
C GLY A 117 7.22 -0.04 5.65
N ALA A 118 7.93 -0.83 4.86
CA ALA A 118 7.36 -1.97 4.14
C ALA A 118 6.84 -3.06 5.08
N MET A 119 7.56 -3.33 6.17
CA MET A 119 7.12 -4.28 7.20
C MET A 119 5.84 -3.78 7.90
N GLY A 120 5.76 -2.49 8.24
CA GLY A 120 4.57 -1.87 8.80
C GLY A 120 3.36 -1.99 7.86
N ALA A 121 3.54 -1.77 6.57
CA ALA A 121 2.51 -1.99 5.55
C ALA A 121 2.07 -3.46 5.50
N GLY A 122 3.02 -4.41 5.57
CA GLY A 122 2.74 -5.85 5.60
C GLY A 122 1.86 -6.26 6.78
N ILE A 123 2.19 -5.80 7.99
CA ILE A 123 1.38 -6.02 9.20
C ILE A 123 -0.01 -5.38 9.02
N ALA A 124 -0.06 -4.15 8.55
CA ALA A 124 -1.30 -3.41 8.37
C ALA A 124 -2.27 -4.11 7.41
N TYR A 125 -1.80 -4.61 6.26
CA TYR A 125 -2.64 -5.34 5.30
C TYR A 125 -3.06 -6.72 5.82
N THR A 126 -2.20 -7.38 6.60
CA THR A 126 -2.57 -8.62 7.30
C THR A 126 -3.71 -8.39 8.30
N CYS A 127 -3.68 -7.26 9.02
CA CYS A 127 -4.77 -6.85 9.91
C CYS A 127 -6.06 -6.56 9.13
N VAL A 128 -5.98 -5.89 7.96
CA VAL A 128 -7.14 -5.67 7.08
C VAL A 128 -7.77 -7.00 6.68
N ARG A 129 -6.95 -7.98 6.27
CA ARG A 129 -7.43 -9.32 5.92
C ARG A 129 -8.14 -9.99 7.09
N LYS A 130 -7.58 -9.91 8.30
CA LYS A 130 -8.20 -10.45 9.51
C LYS A 130 -9.55 -9.82 9.81
N LEU A 131 -9.62 -8.48 9.74
CA LEU A 131 -10.86 -7.73 9.93
C LEU A 131 -11.92 -8.10 8.89
N GLY A 132 -11.51 -8.28 7.62
CA GLY A 132 -12.38 -8.76 6.55
C GLY A 132 -12.97 -10.16 6.86
N GLN A 133 -12.14 -11.10 7.34
CA GLN A 133 -12.60 -12.42 7.78
C GLN A 133 -13.58 -12.36 8.96
N GLN A 134 -13.52 -11.30 9.77
CA GLN A 134 -14.45 -11.04 10.88
C GLN A 134 -15.73 -10.33 10.43
N GLY A 135 -15.88 -10.02 9.13
CA GLY A 135 -17.04 -9.34 8.57
C GLY A 135 -17.04 -7.82 8.76
N VAL A 136 -15.91 -7.21 9.09
CA VAL A 136 -15.81 -5.76 9.21
C VAL A 136 -15.74 -5.13 7.81
N ALA A 137 -16.70 -4.25 7.50
CA ALA A 137 -16.75 -3.57 6.21
C ALA A 137 -15.51 -2.72 5.93
N GLY A 138 -15.02 -2.76 4.69
CA GLY A 138 -13.82 -2.00 4.28
C GLY A 138 -13.92 -0.50 4.57
N ALA A 139 -15.10 0.10 4.41
CA ALA A 139 -15.33 1.51 4.73
C ALA A 139 -15.09 1.83 6.21
N LYS A 140 -15.48 0.93 7.14
CA LYS A 140 -15.20 1.07 8.58
C LYS A 140 -13.69 1.02 8.86
N ILE A 141 -12.98 0.10 8.21
CA ILE A 141 -11.52 -0.03 8.35
C ILE A 141 -10.82 1.23 7.84
N VAL A 142 -11.22 1.75 6.67
CA VAL A 142 -10.64 2.98 6.10
C VAL A 142 -10.95 4.18 6.98
N PHE A 143 -12.19 4.33 7.47
CA PHE A 143 -12.58 5.44 8.32
C PHE A 143 -11.75 5.48 9.62
N PHE A 144 -11.69 4.35 10.34
CA PHE A 144 -10.94 4.26 11.59
C PHE A 144 -9.46 4.56 11.39
N PHE A 145 -8.85 3.94 10.39
CA PHE A 145 -7.44 4.17 10.05
C PHE A 145 -7.16 5.63 9.68
N SER A 146 -7.97 6.20 8.81
CA SER A 146 -7.75 7.54 8.30
C SER A 146 -7.93 8.59 9.40
N LEU A 147 -8.94 8.42 10.24
CA LEU A 147 -9.15 9.29 11.40
C LEU A 147 -8.00 9.18 12.41
N PHE A 148 -7.60 7.95 12.77
CA PHE A 148 -6.45 7.70 13.66
C PHE A 148 -5.18 8.35 13.12
N SER A 149 -4.89 8.16 11.85
CA SER A 149 -3.69 8.71 11.19
C SER A 149 -3.71 10.24 11.17
N CYS A 150 -4.87 10.86 10.89
CA CYS A 150 -5.01 12.31 10.95
C CYS A 150 -4.75 12.82 12.36
N LEU A 151 -5.39 12.23 13.37
CA LEU A 151 -5.21 12.63 14.78
C LEU A 151 -3.76 12.46 15.26
N SER A 152 -3.07 11.41 14.81
CA SER A 152 -1.67 11.15 15.16
C SER A 152 -0.70 12.21 14.60
N VAL A 153 -1.04 12.82 13.45
CA VAL A 153 -0.18 13.80 12.77
C VAL A 153 -0.51 15.24 13.16
N VAL A 154 -1.72 15.51 13.68
CA VAL A 154 -2.17 16.86 14.08
C VAL A 154 -1.19 17.56 15.03
N PRO A 155 -0.65 16.94 16.12
CA PRO A 155 0.27 17.62 17.00
C PRO A 155 1.52 18.15 16.28
N TYR A 156 2.09 17.31 15.40
CA TYR A 156 3.24 17.72 14.57
C TYR A 156 2.89 18.89 13.64
N LEU A 157 1.72 18.82 12.99
CA LEU A 157 1.28 19.83 12.04
C LEU A 157 1.07 21.21 12.69
N ILE A 158 0.58 21.25 13.95
CA ILE A 158 0.37 22.51 14.68
C ILE A 158 1.69 23.27 14.88
N PHE A 159 2.78 22.53 15.20
CA PHE A 159 4.09 23.13 15.46
C PHE A 159 4.93 23.40 14.20
N HIS A 160 4.62 22.71 13.10
CA HIS A 160 5.40 22.76 11.84
C HIS A 160 4.55 23.16 10.64
N PHE A 161 3.49 23.92 10.87
CA PHE A 161 2.63 24.37 9.78
C PHE A 161 3.39 25.34 8.87
N GLN A 162 3.37 25.05 7.56
CA GLN A 162 3.87 25.96 6.54
C GLN A 162 2.73 26.45 5.66
N PRO A 163 2.65 27.76 5.37
CA PRO A 163 1.63 28.31 4.48
C PRO A 163 1.82 27.76 3.07
N MET A 164 0.72 27.35 2.45
CA MET A 164 0.71 26.77 1.11
C MET A 164 0.02 27.70 0.13
N THR A 165 0.52 27.77 -1.09
CA THR A 165 -0.14 28.46 -2.19
C THR A 165 -1.40 27.72 -2.61
N LEU A 166 -2.36 28.42 -3.26
CA LEU A 166 -3.60 27.83 -3.75
C LEU A 166 -3.33 26.69 -4.75
N GLN A 167 -2.30 26.82 -5.57
CA GLN A 167 -1.87 25.77 -6.51
C GLN A 167 -1.39 24.52 -5.79
N GLN A 168 -0.56 24.67 -4.73
CA GLN A 168 -0.11 23.55 -3.91
C GLN A 168 -1.28 22.82 -3.22
N ILE A 169 -2.24 23.59 -2.69
CA ILE A 169 -3.45 23.03 -2.08
C ILE A 169 -4.24 22.23 -3.14
N GLY A 170 -4.42 22.76 -4.33
CA GLY A 170 -5.09 22.07 -5.42
C GLY A 170 -4.42 20.75 -5.79
N CYS A 171 -3.09 20.73 -5.97
CA CYS A 171 -2.33 19.52 -6.24
C CYS A 171 -2.43 18.49 -5.09
N LEU A 172 -2.37 18.94 -3.83
CA LEU A 172 -2.49 18.07 -2.66
C LEU A 172 -3.90 17.47 -2.51
N LEU A 173 -4.94 18.23 -2.86
CA LEU A 173 -6.32 17.73 -2.88
C LEU A 173 -6.50 16.67 -3.97
N MET A 174 -5.99 16.89 -5.18
CA MET A 174 -6.04 15.91 -6.26
C MET A 174 -5.26 14.64 -5.91
N ALA A 175 -4.03 14.78 -5.41
CA ALA A 175 -3.23 13.65 -4.94
C ALA A 175 -3.93 12.88 -3.82
N GLY A 176 -4.57 13.60 -2.88
CA GLY A 176 -5.34 13.01 -1.79
C GLY A 176 -6.57 12.25 -2.28
N LEU A 177 -7.27 12.77 -3.30
CA LEU A 177 -8.43 12.10 -3.91
C LEU A 177 -8.02 10.78 -4.58
N MET A 178 -6.96 10.79 -5.39
CA MET A 178 -6.43 9.58 -6.04
C MET A 178 -5.94 8.56 -5.01
N ALA A 179 -5.25 9.02 -3.98
CA ALA A 179 -4.76 8.16 -2.92
C ALA A 179 -5.89 7.57 -2.06
N ALA A 180 -7.00 8.32 -1.84
CA ALA A 180 -8.19 7.79 -1.18
C ALA A 180 -8.83 6.67 -2.00
N GLY A 181 -8.99 6.84 -3.32
CA GLY A 181 -9.46 5.78 -4.22
C GLY A 181 -8.60 4.52 -4.12
N GLY A 182 -7.28 4.67 -4.20
CA GLY A 182 -6.34 3.56 -4.00
C GLY A 182 -6.47 2.91 -2.62
N GLN A 183 -6.63 3.69 -1.55
CA GLN A 183 -6.80 3.18 -0.19
C GLN A 183 -8.07 2.34 -0.04
N PHE A 184 -9.19 2.76 -0.62
CA PHE A 184 -10.43 1.98 -0.63
C PHE A 184 -10.27 0.70 -1.44
N SER A 185 -9.69 0.78 -2.64
CA SER A 185 -9.48 -0.37 -3.52
C SER A 185 -8.61 -1.44 -2.87
N ILE A 186 -7.46 -1.07 -2.32
CA ILE A 186 -6.55 -2.02 -1.66
C ILE A 186 -7.15 -2.59 -0.38
N THR A 187 -7.87 -1.78 0.41
CA THR A 187 -8.55 -2.25 1.62
C THR A 187 -9.61 -3.28 1.27
N ASN A 188 -10.46 -3.01 0.27
CA ASN A 188 -11.48 -3.96 -0.17
C ASN A 188 -10.85 -5.23 -0.75
N ALA A 189 -9.78 -5.12 -1.55
CA ALA A 189 -9.09 -6.29 -2.08
C ALA A 189 -8.64 -7.24 -0.96
N TYR A 190 -7.92 -6.72 0.05
CA TYR A 190 -7.48 -7.54 1.20
C TYR A 190 -8.64 -7.97 2.12
N THR A 191 -9.76 -7.26 2.15
CA THR A 191 -10.95 -7.67 2.91
C THR A 191 -11.58 -8.93 2.30
N TYR A 192 -11.70 -8.98 0.97
CA TYR A 192 -12.44 -10.06 0.29
C TYR A 192 -11.57 -11.24 -0.14
N ALA A 193 -10.27 -11.05 -0.38
CA ALA A 193 -9.41 -12.11 -0.90
C ALA A 193 -8.18 -12.36 -0.01
N PRO A 194 -7.62 -13.61 -0.05
CA PRO A 194 -6.42 -13.94 0.69
C PRO A 194 -5.23 -13.07 0.30
N ALA A 195 -4.43 -12.67 1.30
CA ALA A 195 -3.27 -11.81 1.11
C ALA A 195 -2.26 -12.37 0.09
N LYS A 196 -2.08 -13.69 0.05
CA LYS A 196 -1.21 -14.40 -0.90
C LYS A 196 -1.64 -14.26 -2.37
N GLU A 197 -2.91 -13.93 -2.63
CA GLU A 197 -3.44 -13.73 -3.97
C GLU A 197 -3.34 -12.27 -4.41
N ILE A 198 -3.58 -11.34 -3.47
CA ILE A 198 -3.58 -9.90 -3.76
C ILE A 198 -2.16 -9.35 -3.88
N SER A 199 -1.21 -9.83 -3.06
CA SER A 199 0.13 -9.25 -2.95
C SER A 199 0.89 -9.14 -4.28
N ILE A 200 0.66 -10.04 -5.23
CA ILE A 200 1.32 -9.98 -6.54
C ILE A 200 0.84 -8.80 -7.38
N TYR A 201 -0.42 -8.41 -7.24
CA TYR A 201 -0.98 -7.29 -8.01
C TYR A 201 -0.48 -5.92 -7.54
N ASP A 202 0.12 -5.83 -6.35
CA ASP A 202 0.74 -4.58 -5.86
C ASP A 202 1.91 -4.13 -6.76
N TYR A 203 2.54 -5.06 -7.49
CA TYR A 203 3.59 -4.71 -8.45
C TYR A 203 3.06 -4.04 -9.72
N THR A 204 1.78 -4.20 -10.07
CA THR A 204 1.19 -3.52 -11.25
C THR A 204 1.17 -1.99 -11.08
N GLN A 205 1.25 -1.49 -9.85
CA GLN A 205 1.40 -0.06 -9.57
C GLN A 205 2.59 0.55 -10.33
N VAL A 206 3.68 -0.21 -10.51
CA VAL A 206 4.88 0.26 -11.23
C VAL A 206 4.55 0.55 -12.69
N ILE A 207 3.69 -0.28 -13.31
CA ILE A 207 3.25 -0.11 -14.70
C ILE A 207 2.38 1.14 -14.84
N PHE A 208 1.41 1.33 -13.94
CA PHE A 208 0.56 2.53 -13.94
C PHE A 208 1.36 3.81 -13.68
N ALA A 209 2.35 3.76 -12.77
CA ALA A 209 3.25 4.88 -12.53
C ALA A 209 4.06 5.24 -13.79
N ALA A 210 4.53 4.24 -14.53
CA ALA A 210 5.26 4.46 -15.77
C ALA A 210 4.37 5.03 -16.89
N LEU A 211 3.14 4.53 -17.04
CA LEU A 211 2.17 5.08 -17.99
C LEU A 211 1.88 6.56 -17.71
N LEU A 212 1.63 6.90 -16.44
CA LEU A 212 1.41 8.28 -16.04
C LEU A 212 2.66 9.15 -16.24
N GLY A 213 3.85 8.61 -15.95
CA GLY A 213 5.13 9.26 -16.22
C GLY A 213 5.34 9.56 -17.71
N PHE A 214 4.96 8.61 -18.57
CA PHE A 214 5.02 8.79 -20.03
C PHE A 214 4.06 9.90 -20.51
N PHE A 215 2.77 9.81 -20.14
CA PHE A 215 1.76 10.75 -20.63
C PHE A 215 1.83 12.15 -20.01
N LEU A 216 2.17 12.25 -18.71
CA LEU A 216 2.14 13.52 -17.98
C LEU A 216 3.52 14.19 -17.88
N LEU A 217 4.60 13.40 -17.87
CA LEU A 217 5.97 13.90 -17.63
C LEU A 217 6.89 13.67 -18.83
N ASN A 218 6.38 13.16 -19.97
CA ASN A 218 7.15 12.80 -21.17
C ASN A 218 8.36 11.88 -20.88
N GLN A 219 8.24 11.02 -19.86
CA GLN A 219 9.27 10.05 -19.51
C GLN A 219 9.17 8.82 -20.42
N VAL A 220 10.12 8.65 -21.33
CA VAL A 220 10.16 7.50 -22.23
C VAL A 220 10.78 6.30 -21.52
N PRO A 221 10.06 5.16 -21.39
CA PRO A 221 10.64 3.94 -20.82
C PRO A 221 11.79 3.43 -21.69
N ASP A 222 12.87 3.03 -21.05
CA ASP A 222 13.98 2.36 -21.73
C ASP A 222 13.73 0.85 -21.84
N VAL A 223 14.63 0.15 -22.55
CA VAL A 223 14.51 -1.29 -22.83
C VAL A 223 14.39 -2.12 -21.55
N TYR A 224 15.15 -1.79 -20.49
CA TYR A 224 15.09 -2.50 -19.22
C TYR A 224 13.73 -2.34 -18.54
N SER A 225 13.15 -1.15 -18.58
CA SER A 225 11.81 -0.90 -18.05
C SER A 225 10.74 -1.70 -18.79
N VAL A 226 10.84 -1.81 -20.12
CA VAL A 226 9.93 -2.62 -20.94
C VAL A 226 10.03 -4.11 -20.56
N ILE A 227 11.24 -4.64 -20.38
CA ILE A 227 11.45 -6.01 -19.89
C ILE A 227 10.76 -6.20 -18.53
N GLY A 228 10.95 -5.25 -17.59
CA GLY A 228 10.30 -5.30 -16.28
C GLY A 228 8.79 -5.33 -16.36
N TYR A 229 8.17 -4.53 -17.25
CA TYR A 229 6.70 -4.55 -17.44
C TYR A 229 6.22 -5.89 -17.99
N ILE A 230 6.91 -6.47 -18.97
CA ILE A 230 6.57 -7.80 -19.52
C ILE A 230 6.62 -8.87 -18.43
N ILE A 231 7.64 -8.84 -17.58
CA ILE A 231 7.76 -9.78 -16.45
C ILE A 231 6.58 -9.61 -15.48
N ILE A 232 6.28 -8.38 -15.03
CA ILE A 232 5.20 -8.12 -14.07
C ILE A 232 3.84 -8.55 -14.62
N ILE A 233 3.53 -8.16 -15.87
CA ILE A 233 2.27 -8.51 -16.53
C ILE A 233 2.16 -10.02 -16.73
N GLY A 234 3.22 -10.65 -17.24
CA GLY A 234 3.25 -12.08 -17.49
C GLY A 234 3.01 -12.91 -16.22
N VAL A 235 3.66 -12.52 -15.12
CA VAL A 235 3.51 -13.23 -13.84
C VAL A 235 2.13 -12.98 -13.21
N ALA A 236 1.60 -11.75 -13.28
CA ALA A 236 0.25 -11.44 -12.80
C ALA A 236 -0.80 -12.24 -13.59
N PHE A 237 -0.67 -12.31 -14.92
CA PHE A 237 -1.55 -13.09 -15.78
C PHE A 237 -1.43 -14.60 -15.52
N TRP A 238 -0.22 -15.11 -15.36
CA TRP A 238 0.02 -16.52 -15.00
C TRP A 238 -0.66 -16.88 -13.68
N ASN A 239 -0.52 -16.04 -12.65
CA ASN A 239 -1.15 -16.26 -11.34
C ASN A 239 -2.68 -16.28 -11.48
N PHE A 240 -3.25 -15.34 -12.23
CA PHE A 240 -4.69 -15.28 -12.49
C PHE A 240 -5.22 -16.54 -13.19
N MET A 241 -4.54 -17.02 -14.23
CA MET A 241 -4.93 -18.23 -14.96
C MET A 241 -4.85 -19.49 -14.10
N LYS A 242 -3.86 -19.58 -13.23
CA LYS A 242 -3.73 -20.70 -12.28
C LYS A 242 -4.83 -20.73 -11.23
N GLN A 243 -5.23 -19.56 -10.71
CA GLN A 243 -6.33 -19.45 -9.76
C GLN A 243 -7.65 -19.92 -10.35
N LYS A 244 -7.96 -19.55 -11.59
CA LYS A 244 -9.18 -20.02 -12.29
C LYS A 244 -9.28 -21.54 -12.46
N ARG A 245 -8.16 -22.27 -12.47
CA ARG A 245 -8.14 -23.73 -12.62
C ARG A 245 -8.31 -24.49 -11.29
N CYS A 246 -8.28 -23.78 -10.17
CA CYS A 246 -8.41 -24.38 -8.83
C CYS A 246 -9.80 -24.13 -8.20
N VAL A 247 -10.70 -23.44 -8.91
CA VAL A 247 -12.12 -23.26 -8.61
C VAL A 247 -12.91 -24.15 -9.57
#